data_4f0f99a5f1105b5161cbf334daed845f
#
_entry.id   4f0f99a5f1105b5161cbf334daed845f
#
_cell.length_a   1.000
_cell.length_b   1.000
_cell.length_c   1.000
_cell.angle_alpha   90.00
_cell.angle_beta   90.00
_cell.angle_gamma   90.00
#
_symmetry.space_group_name_H-M   'P 1'
#
loop_
_entity.id
_entity.type
_entity.pdbx_description
1 polymer ?
#
loop_
_entity_poly.entity_id
_entity_poly.type
_entity_poly.pdbx_seq_one_letter_code
_entity_poly.pdbx_strand_id
1 'polypeptide(L)'
;MATERHRARRGSDTLTQLLSRRLIVCVGAGGVGKTTTAAALALAAARRGRATAVITVDPARRLKDALGLAALSGDPQPVAHGAGAAPLDALALDTKRTFDRLIERLAPSPALAERLLANRLYQELSSEVGGSHEYMAMEKLHELLQLERYDLIVVDTPPSADLRALLSAPGRMVELLASQAIDFLKAPRAILTGSPESGLARATLGALLRGLERWTGMGLLGELSDFAAGFEQLVDGFRARAAAIEAALRAPDTRFAIITSPDPATVAASLAFDAEWRAGGYPVGGVIANRVHAFPPLAVVPVLEDPPASLAALQALAATL
;
A
#
# COMPACT_ATOMS: atom_id res chain seq x y z
N MET A 1 11.89 3.18 -41.37
CA MET A 1 11.30 1.83 -41.27
C MET A 1 12.15 0.82 -40.50
N ALA A 2 13.45 0.60 -40.78
CA ALA A 2 14.27 -0.38 -40.01
C ALA A 2 14.52 0.06 -38.56
N THR A 3 14.80 1.33 -38.29
CA THR A 3 14.99 1.94 -36.98
C THR A 3 13.71 1.94 -36.12
N GLU A 4 12.54 2.09 -36.73
CA GLU A 4 11.25 2.03 -36.03
C GLU A 4 10.91 0.60 -35.60
N ARG A 5 11.14 -0.38 -36.45
CA ARG A 5 10.93 -1.79 -36.10
C ARG A 5 11.91 -2.27 -35.02
N HIS A 6 13.11 -1.74 -34.96
CA HIS A 6 14.10 -2.10 -33.95
C HIS A 6 13.73 -1.45 -32.58
N ARG A 7 13.21 -0.20 -32.58
CA ARG A 7 12.70 0.47 -31.36
C ARG A 7 11.43 -0.19 -30.83
N ALA A 8 10.47 -0.54 -31.70
CA ALA A 8 9.25 -1.24 -31.29
C ALA A 8 9.57 -2.61 -30.65
N ARG A 9 10.53 -3.37 -31.20
CA ARG A 9 11.00 -4.64 -30.60
C ARG A 9 11.61 -4.42 -29.20
N ARG A 10 12.44 -3.41 -29.00
CA ARG A 10 13.02 -3.11 -27.67
C ARG A 10 11.96 -2.73 -26.64
N GLY A 11 10.94 -1.98 -27.06
CA GLY A 11 9.82 -1.61 -26.17
C GLY A 11 8.99 -2.84 -25.77
N SER A 12 8.71 -3.74 -26.72
CA SER A 12 8.01 -5.00 -26.47
C SER A 12 8.79 -5.92 -25.53
N ASP A 13 10.10 -6.03 -25.71
CA ASP A 13 10.96 -6.84 -24.83
C ASP A 13 10.99 -6.28 -23.41
N THR A 14 11.07 -4.95 -23.26
CA THR A 14 11.06 -4.29 -21.95
C THR A 14 9.71 -4.49 -21.22
N LEU A 15 8.60 -4.38 -21.93
CA LEU A 15 7.28 -4.62 -21.36
C LEU A 15 7.10 -6.09 -20.96
N THR A 16 7.53 -7.02 -21.82
CA THR A 16 7.48 -8.45 -21.52
C THR A 16 8.31 -8.79 -20.29
N GLN A 17 9.49 -8.20 -20.16
CA GLN A 17 10.32 -8.33 -18.96
C GLN A 17 9.67 -7.72 -17.72
N LEU A 18 8.99 -6.57 -17.85
CA LEU A 18 8.24 -5.96 -16.75
C LEU A 18 7.09 -6.88 -16.31
N LEU A 19 6.27 -7.33 -17.25
CA LEU A 19 5.13 -8.20 -16.97
C LEU A 19 5.52 -9.61 -16.51
N SER A 20 6.77 -10.04 -16.64
CA SER A 20 7.24 -11.32 -16.10
C SER A 20 7.56 -11.29 -14.60
N ARG A 21 7.52 -10.12 -13.98
CA ARG A 21 7.82 -9.95 -12.55
C ARG A 21 6.68 -10.40 -11.67
N ARG A 22 6.96 -10.58 -10.37
CA ARG A 22 5.95 -10.92 -9.37
C ARG A 22 5.24 -9.70 -8.81
N LEU A 23 5.93 -8.56 -8.75
CA LEU A 23 5.41 -7.31 -8.21
C LEU A 23 5.77 -6.14 -9.11
N ILE A 24 4.77 -5.35 -9.51
CA ILE A 24 4.94 -4.06 -10.17
C ILE A 24 4.30 -2.99 -9.30
N VAL A 25 5.08 -1.97 -8.94
CA VAL A 25 4.60 -0.80 -8.19
C VAL A 25 4.57 0.39 -9.14
N CYS A 26 3.37 0.85 -9.51
CA CYS A 26 3.17 2.00 -10.38
C CYS A 26 3.31 3.30 -9.59
N VAL A 27 4.26 4.13 -9.96
CA VAL A 27 4.64 5.36 -9.25
C VAL A 27 4.70 6.55 -10.20
N GLY A 28 4.55 7.77 -9.70
CA GLY A 28 4.62 8.99 -10.52
C GLY A 28 3.81 10.14 -9.93
N ALA A 29 3.90 11.31 -10.57
CA ALA A 29 3.21 12.52 -10.16
C ALA A 29 1.67 12.38 -10.19
N GLY A 30 0.96 13.33 -9.58
CA GLY A 30 -0.49 13.40 -9.66
C GLY A 30 -0.96 13.59 -11.11
N GLY A 31 -2.04 12.89 -11.51
CA GLY A 31 -2.66 13.10 -12.81
C GLY A 31 -1.97 12.48 -14.03
N VAL A 32 -0.79 11.85 -13.89
CA VAL A 32 -0.07 11.24 -15.04
C VAL A 32 -0.70 9.95 -15.57
N GLY A 33 -1.75 9.42 -14.93
CA GLY A 33 -2.45 8.21 -15.37
C GLY A 33 -1.94 6.91 -14.76
N LYS A 34 -1.41 6.93 -13.55
CA LYS A 34 -0.96 5.74 -12.81
C LYS A 34 -2.01 4.64 -12.75
N THR A 35 -3.20 4.97 -12.29
CA THR A 35 -4.33 4.03 -12.16
C THR A 35 -4.69 3.37 -13.48
N THR A 36 -4.79 4.15 -14.56
CA THR A 36 -5.06 3.64 -15.91
C THR A 36 -3.95 2.70 -16.38
N THR A 37 -2.70 3.10 -16.17
CA THR A 37 -1.54 2.30 -16.55
C THR A 37 -1.47 1.01 -15.72
N ALA A 38 -1.70 1.07 -14.41
CA ALA A 38 -1.73 -0.10 -13.53
C ALA A 38 -2.81 -1.11 -13.97
N ALA A 39 -4.01 -0.64 -14.25
CA ALA A 39 -5.09 -1.47 -14.77
C ALA A 39 -4.76 -2.08 -16.13
N ALA A 40 -4.15 -1.31 -17.04
CA ALA A 40 -3.74 -1.79 -18.36
C ALA A 40 -2.63 -2.86 -18.26
N LEU A 41 -1.64 -2.66 -17.39
CA LEU A 41 -0.57 -3.65 -17.14
C LEU A 41 -1.15 -4.96 -16.57
N ALA A 42 -2.09 -4.85 -15.61
CA ALA A 42 -2.76 -6.01 -15.03
C ALA A 42 -3.56 -6.80 -16.09
N LEU A 43 -4.34 -6.10 -16.91
CA LEU A 43 -5.07 -6.71 -18.03
C LEU A 43 -4.12 -7.35 -19.06
N ALA A 44 -3.02 -6.68 -19.40
CA ALA A 44 -2.03 -7.20 -20.36
C ALA A 44 -1.35 -8.46 -19.84
N ALA A 45 -1.09 -8.56 -18.53
CA ALA A 45 -0.54 -9.75 -17.91
C ALA A 45 -1.55 -10.91 -17.89
N ALA A 46 -2.80 -10.65 -17.49
CA ALA A 46 -3.86 -11.67 -17.49
C ALA A 46 -4.11 -12.24 -18.90
N ARG A 47 -4.10 -11.40 -19.93
CA ARG A 47 -4.20 -11.82 -21.32
C ARG A 47 -3.02 -12.69 -21.80
N ARG A 48 -1.87 -12.54 -21.15
CA ARG A 48 -0.67 -13.39 -21.38
C ARG A 48 -0.64 -14.66 -20.52
N GLY A 49 -1.77 -15.00 -19.89
CA GLY A 49 -1.93 -16.23 -19.12
C GLY A 49 -1.41 -16.14 -17.67
N ARG A 50 -1.17 -14.93 -17.14
CA ARG A 50 -0.70 -14.75 -15.76
C ARG A 50 -1.85 -14.42 -14.81
N ALA A 51 -2.05 -15.21 -13.78
CA ALA A 51 -2.99 -14.89 -12.69
C ALA A 51 -2.54 -13.57 -12.02
N THR A 52 -3.40 -12.55 -12.06
CA THR A 52 -2.98 -11.19 -11.72
C THR A 52 -3.93 -10.57 -10.69
N ALA A 53 -3.37 -9.81 -9.73
CA ALA A 53 -4.11 -8.90 -8.89
C ALA A 53 -3.71 -7.45 -9.17
N VAL A 54 -4.67 -6.52 -9.17
CA VAL A 54 -4.41 -5.08 -9.15
C VAL A 54 -5.02 -4.46 -7.91
N ILE A 55 -4.19 -3.79 -7.12
CA ILE A 55 -4.60 -3.11 -5.90
C ILE A 55 -4.39 -1.61 -6.03
N THR A 56 -5.41 -0.81 -5.67
CA THR A 56 -5.23 0.64 -5.50
C THR A 56 -5.14 1.00 -4.02
N VAL A 57 -4.15 1.82 -3.71
CA VAL A 57 -3.97 2.45 -2.39
C VAL A 57 -4.70 3.79 -2.33
N ASP A 58 -4.96 4.42 -3.49
CA ASP A 58 -5.71 5.68 -3.58
C ASP A 58 -7.19 5.44 -3.20
N PRO A 59 -7.74 6.14 -2.20
CA PRO A 59 -9.15 6.05 -1.83
C PRO A 59 -10.09 6.57 -2.93
N ALA A 60 -9.58 7.32 -3.90
CA ALA A 60 -10.35 7.74 -5.06
C ALA A 60 -10.73 6.52 -5.92
N ARG A 61 -12.00 6.35 -6.20
CA ARG A 61 -12.60 5.17 -6.88
C ARG A 61 -12.19 4.98 -8.36
N ARG A 62 -11.07 5.56 -8.79
CA ARG A 62 -10.60 5.59 -10.19
C ARG A 62 -10.34 4.21 -10.78
N LEU A 63 -9.79 3.27 -9.98
CA LEU A 63 -9.54 1.90 -10.45
C LEU A 63 -10.86 1.18 -10.72
N LYS A 64 -11.87 1.36 -9.86
CA LYS A 64 -13.21 0.83 -10.04
C LYS A 64 -13.80 1.27 -11.39
N ASP A 65 -13.76 2.58 -11.65
CA ASP A 65 -14.31 3.17 -12.86
C ASP A 65 -13.54 2.71 -14.12
N ALA A 66 -12.20 2.69 -14.06
CA ALA A 66 -11.35 2.21 -15.13
C ALA A 66 -11.62 0.75 -15.51
N LEU A 67 -11.93 -0.10 -14.53
CA LEU A 67 -12.24 -1.52 -14.75
C LEU A 67 -13.74 -1.80 -14.98
N GLY A 68 -14.60 -0.77 -14.94
CA GLY A 68 -16.04 -0.91 -15.14
C GLY A 68 -16.74 -1.72 -14.03
N LEU A 69 -16.21 -1.69 -12.81
CA LEU A 69 -16.76 -2.43 -11.68
C LEU A 69 -17.84 -1.61 -10.97
N ALA A 70 -18.90 -2.27 -10.50
CA ALA A 70 -19.96 -1.60 -9.73
C ALA A 70 -19.46 -1.13 -8.35
N ALA A 71 -18.59 -1.91 -7.72
CA ALA A 71 -17.95 -1.60 -6.45
C ALA A 71 -16.51 -2.14 -6.44
N LEU A 72 -15.69 -1.63 -5.51
CA LEU A 72 -14.36 -2.17 -5.21
C LEU A 72 -14.18 -2.16 -3.71
N SER A 73 -13.76 -3.29 -3.15
CA SER A 73 -13.59 -3.50 -1.71
C SER A 73 -12.17 -3.93 -1.35
N GLY A 74 -11.91 -4.13 -0.06
CA GLY A 74 -10.64 -4.68 0.44
C GLY A 74 -10.44 -6.17 0.13
N ASP A 75 -11.43 -6.86 -0.42
CA ASP A 75 -11.32 -8.24 -0.88
C ASP A 75 -11.13 -8.30 -2.39
N PRO A 76 -10.35 -9.28 -2.90
CA PRO A 76 -10.20 -9.50 -4.33
C PRO A 76 -11.54 -9.75 -5.02
N GLN A 77 -11.83 -8.97 -6.07
CA GLN A 77 -13.03 -9.08 -6.88
C GLN A 77 -12.65 -9.43 -8.31
N PRO A 78 -13.24 -10.46 -8.92
CA PRO A 78 -12.91 -10.86 -10.28
C PRO A 78 -13.33 -9.78 -11.28
N VAL A 79 -12.42 -9.49 -12.23
CA VAL A 79 -12.65 -8.58 -13.35
C VAL A 79 -12.96 -9.40 -14.60
N ALA A 80 -14.12 -9.16 -15.22
CA ALA A 80 -14.47 -9.79 -16.49
C ALA A 80 -13.66 -9.19 -17.64
N HIS A 81 -12.80 -9.99 -18.31
CA HIS A 81 -11.85 -9.44 -19.30
C HIS A 81 -11.59 -10.35 -20.51
N GLY A 82 -12.53 -11.19 -20.86
CA GLY A 82 -12.48 -12.06 -22.04
C GLY A 82 -12.29 -13.54 -21.72
N ALA A 83 -12.83 -14.39 -22.60
CA ALA A 83 -12.75 -15.84 -22.45
C ALA A 83 -11.30 -16.33 -22.72
N GLY A 84 -10.84 -17.26 -21.89
CA GLY A 84 -9.52 -17.90 -22.07
C GLY A 84 -8.32 -17.15 -21.49
N ALA A 85 -8.52 -15.96 -20.92
CA ALA A 85 -7.47 -15.25 -20.19
C ALA A 85 -7.33 -15.81 -18.75
N ALA A 86 -6.16 -15.61 -18.15
CA ALA A 86 -5.94 -15.98 -16.76
C ALA A 86 -6.75 -15.07 -15.79
N PRO A 87 -7.01 -15.50 -14.55
CA PRO A 87 -7.75 -14.70 -13.59
C PRO A 87 -7.14 -13.31 -13.38
N LEU A 88 -8.00 -12.30 -13.33
CA LEU A 88 -7.66 -10.95 -12.90
C LEU A 88 -8.59 -10.54 -11.77
N ASP A 89 -8.02 -10.24 -10.61
CA ASP A 89 -8.75 -9.70 -9.48
C ASP A 89 -8.36 -8.23 -9.25
N ALA A 90 -9.32 -7.41 -8.87
CA ALA A 90 -9.11 -6.02 -8.45
C ALA A 90 -9.56 -5.81 -7.01
N LEU A 91 -8.84 -4.96 -6.28
CA LEU A 91 -9.20 -4.59 -4.92
C LEU A 91 -8.74 -3.16 -4.60
N ALA A 92 -9.43 -2.52 -3.65
CA ALA A 92 -9.00 -1.27 -3.03
C ALA A 92 -8.53 -1.53 -1.61
N LEU A 93 -7.60 -0.72 -1.12
CA LEU A 93 -7.21 -0.78 0.28
C LEU A 93 -8.40 -0.42 1.17
N ASP A 94 -8.70 -1.29 2.11
CA ASP A 94 -9.55 -1.04 3.28
C ASP A 94 -8.64 -1.06 4.51
N THR A 95 -8.25 0.13 4.96
CA THR A 95 -7.29 0.32 6.04
C THR A 95 -7.76 -0.35 7.32
N LYS A 96 -9.01 -0.08 7.74
CA LYS A 96 -9.58 -0.62 8.98
C LYS A 96 -9.61 -2.14 8.95
N ARG A 97 -10.18 -2.71 7.89
CA ARG A 97 -10.30 -4.16 7.74
C ARG A 97 -8.95 -4.87 7.63
N THR A 98 -7.97 -4.22 6.98
CA THR A 98 -6.60 -4.76 6.90
C THR A 98 -5.96 -4.78 8.27
N PHE A 99 -6.17 -3.72 9.07
CA PHE A 99 -5.65 -3.66 10.42
C PHE A 99 -6.33 -4.69 11.35
N ASP A 100 -7.65 -4.82 11.28
CA ASP A 100 -8.39 -5.83 12.04
C ASP A 100 -7.84 -7.24 11.78
N ARG A 101 -7.68 -7.61 10.51
CA ARG A 101 -7.10 -8.89 10.11
C ARG A 101 -5.66 -9.07 10.60
N LEU A 102 -4.87 -8.00 10.62
CA LEU A 102 -3.51 -8.04 11.13
C LEU A 102 -3.51 -8.34 12.63
N ILE A 103 -4.35 -7.69 13.41
CA ILE A 103 -4.53 -7.98 14.84
C ILE A 103 -4.94 -9.44 15.07
N GLU A 104 -5.93 -9.92 14.31
CA GLU A 104 -6.39 -11.32 14.39
C GLU A 104 -5.27 -12.34 14.11
N ARG A 105 -4.40 -12.03 13.15
CA ARG A 105 -3.27 -12.91 12.78
C ARG A 105 -2.12 -12.88 13.76
N LEU A 106 -1.85 -11.72 14.36
CA LEU A 106 -0.72 -11.55 15.26
C LEU A 106 -1.05 -11.88 16.70
N ALA A 107 -2.33 -11.84 17.08
CA ALA A 107 -2.73 -12.12 18.46
C ALA A 107 -2.45 -13.59 18.84
N PRO A 108 -1.76 -13.82 19.98
CA PRO A 108 -1.48 -15.16 20.48
C PRO A 108 -2.73 -16.00 20.77
N SER A 109 -3.89 -15.36 20.94
CA SER A 109 -5.16 -16.04 21.14
C SER A 109 -6.35 -15.24 20.58
N PRO A 110 -7.44 -15.91 20.16
CA PRO A 110 -8.67 -15.22 19.72
C PRO A 110 -9.23 -14.26 20.77
N ALA A 111 -9.17 -14.63 22.06
CA ALA A 111 -9.64 -13.77 23.15
C ALA A 111 -8.83 -12.46 23.28
N LEU A 112 -7.55 -12.46 22.94
CA LEU A 112 -6.77 -11.21 22.89
C LEU A 112 -7.16 -10.38 21.68
N ALA A 113 -7.33 -11.00 20.51
CA ALA A 113 -7.79 -10.30 19.32
C ALA A 113 -9.13 -9.61 19.56
N GLU A 114 -10.13 -10.34 20.06
CA GLU A 114 -11.45 -9.78 20.39
C GLU A 114 -11.37 -8.59 21.34
N ARG A 115 -10.56 -8.68 22.42
CA ARG A 115 -10.38 -7.57 23.37
C ARG A 115 -9.73 -6.35 22.72
N LEU A 116 -8.71 -6.55 21.88
CA LEU A 116 -8.05 -5.46 21.17
C LEU A 116 -9.01 -4.82 20.16
N LEU A 117 -9.72 -5.61 19.37
CA LEU A 117 -10.68 -5.13 18.39
C LEU A 117 -11.86 -4.40 19.02
N ALA A 118 -12.31 -4.80 20.22
CA ALA A 118 -13.38 -4.14 20.96
C ALA A 118 -12.93 -2.89 21.72
N ASN A 119 -11.62 -2.67 21.86
CA ASN A 119 -11.09 -1.53 22.61
C ASN A 119 -11.36 -0.22 21.88
N ARG A 120 -11.92 0.79 22.58
CA ARG A 120 -12.31 2.09 21.98
C ARG A 120 -11.11 2.84 21.41
N LEU A 121 -9.97 2.82 22.12
CA LEU A 121 -8.75 3.48 21.64
C LEU A 121 -8.28 2.85 20.33
N TYR A 122 -8.32 1.53 20.22
CA TYR A 122 -8.03 0.85 18.95
C TYR A 122 -8.98 1.29 17.83
N GLN A 123 -10.27 1.38 18.08
CA GLN A 123 -11.26 1.79 17.06
C GLN A 123 -10.98 3.20 16.54
N GLU A 124 -10.63 4.13 17.41
CA GLU A 124 -10.26 5.51 17.04
C GLU A 124 -8.92 5.53 16.27
N LEU A 125 -7.88 4.84 16.79
CA LEU A 125 -6.55 4.82 16.19
C LEU A 125 -6.54 4.12 14.81
N SER A 126 -7.27 3.04 14.65
CA SER A 126 -7.29 2.25 13.41
C SER A 126 -8.00 2.94 12.25
N SER A 127 -8.84 3.94 12.52
CA SER A 127 -9.59 4.70 11.50
C SER A 127 -8.95 6.04 11.12
N GLU A 128 -8.23 6.72 12.05
CA GLU A 128 -7.85 8.13 11.87
C GLU A 128 -6.36 8.45 12.03
N VAL A 129 -5.52 7.52 12.50
CA VAL A 129 -4.10 7.84 12.76
C VAL A 129 -3.31 7.99 11.47
N GLY A 130 -2.70 9.17 11.28
CA GLY A 130 -1.77 9.43 10.19
C GLY A 130 -0.60 8.44 10.17
N GLY A 131 -0.36 7.83 9.02
CA GLY A 131 0.67 6.78 8.82
C GLY A 131 0.14 5.35 8.92
N SER A 132 -1.05 5.11 9.48
CA SER A 132 -1.68 3.79 9.49
C SER A 132 -2.08 3.35 8.08
N HIS A 133 -2.56 4.27 7.26
CA HIS A 133 -2.97 4.00 5.88
C HIS A 133 -1.81 3.46 5.03
N GLU A 134 -0.65 4.11 5.11
CA GLU A 134 0.55 3.71 4.37
C GLU A 134 1.08 2.35 4.84
N TYR A 135 1.10 2.11 6.15
CA TYR A 135 1.52 0.82 6.67
C TYR A 135 0.54 -0.29 6.28
N MET A 136 -0.78 -0.04 6.38
CA MET A 136 -1.80 -1.02 5.98
C MET A 136 -1.80 -1.32 4.48
N ALA A 137 -1.42 -0.35 3.64
CA ALA A 137 -1.19 -0.60 2.22
C ALA A 137 -0.07 -1.61 1.99
N MET A 138 1.03 -1.48 2.73
CA MET A 138 2.15 -2.41 2.67
C MET A 138 1.80 -3.77 3.27
N GLU A 139 1.05 -3.80 4.36
CA GLU A 139 0.55 -5.03 4.96
C GLU A 139 -0.39 -5.78 4.01
N LYS A 140 -1.31 -5.07 3.34
CA LYS A 140 -2.19 -5.68 2.35
C LYS A 140 -1.41 -6.24 1.15
N LEU A 141 -0.37 -5.55 0.71
CA LEU A 141 0.55 -6.06 -0.30
C LEU A 141 1.23 -7.35 0.17
N HIS A 142 1.74 -7.36 1.40
CA HIS A 142 2.35 -8.55 1.98
C HIS A 142 1.35 -9.72 2.06
N GLU A 143 0.11 -9.46 2.49
CA GLU A 143 -0.96 -10.46 2.48
C GLU A 143 -1.15 -11.08 1.09
N LEU A 144 -1.25 -10.25 0.05
CA LEU A 144 -1.43 -10.73 -1.33
C LEU A 144 -0.25 -11.56 -1.83
N LEU A 145 0.99 -11.17 -1.47
CA LEU A 145 2.19 -11.92 -1.83
C LEU A 145 2.25 -13.30 -1.16
N GLN A 146 1.70 -13.43 0.06
CA GLN A 146 1.64 -14.70 0.79
C GLN A 146 0.54 -15.66 0.29
N LEU A 147 -0.45 -15.15 -0.44
CA LEU A 147 -1.52 -16.02 -0.97
C LEU A 147 -1.03 -17.00 -2.04
N GLU A 148 0.14 -16.77 -2.66
CA GLU A 148 0.72 -17.59 -3.74
C GLU A 148 -0.25 -17.89 -4.91
N ARG A 149 -1.35 -17.14 -4.95
CA ARG A 149 -2.44 -17.28 -5.93
C ARG A 149 -2.16 -16.50 -7.21
N TYR A 150 -1.33 -15.46 -7.11
CA TYR A 150 -1.06 -14.53 -8.20
C TYR A 150 0.36 -14.66 -8.70
N ASP A 151 0.51 -14.74 -10.03
CA ASP A 151 1.81 -14.67 -10.70
C ASP A 151 2.34 -13.23 -10.75
N LEU A 152 1.42 -12.25 -10.75
CA LEU A 152 1.74 -10.83 -10.76
C LEU A 152 0.78 -10.05 -9.86
N ILE A 153 1.34 -9.14 -9.07
CA ILE A 153 0.58 -8.13 -8.33
C ILE A 153 0.98 -6.75 -8.87
N VAL A 154 0.00 -5.95 -9.26
CA VAL A 154 0.18 -4.56 -9.70
C VAL A 154 -0.37 -3.62 -8.64
N VAL A 155 0.47 -2.72 -8.14
CA VAL A 155 0.10 -1.73 -7.11
C VAL A 155 -0.06 -0.36 -7.76
N ASP A 156 -1.26 0.19 -7.69
CA ASP A 156 -1.56 1.58 -8.03
C ASP A 156 -1.38 2.45 -6.77
N THR A 157 -0.33 3.28 -6.78
CA THR A 157 0.05 4.09 -5.62
C THR A 157 -0.56 5.49 -5.65
N PRO A 158 -0.66 6.18 -4.49
CA PRO A 158 -0.98 7.61 -4.45
C PRO A 158 0.08 8.45 -5.19
N PRO A 159 -0.10 9.77 -5.33
CA PRO A 159 0.90 10.66 -5.91
C PRO A 159 2.28 10.52 -5.28
N SER A 160 3.34 10.77 -6.07
CA SER A 160 4.75 10.54 -5.65
C SER A 160 5.18 11.29 -4.38
N ALA A 161 4.51 12.38 -4.03
CA ALA A 161 4.77 13.09 -2.77
C ALA A 161 4.51 12.20 -1.54
N ASP A 162 3.50 11.33 -1.62
CA ASP A 162 3.09 10.43 -0.54
C ASP A 162 3.80 9.07 -0.58
N LEU A 163 4.48 8.79 -1.69
CA LEU A 163 5.13 7.49 -1.90
C LEU A 163 6.33 7.25 -0.97
N ARG A 164 7.10 8.29 -0.63
CA ARG A 164 8.16 8.18 0.39
C ARG A 164 7.56 7.79 1.74
N ALA A 165 6.43 8.38 2.10
CA ALA A 165 5.69 8.03 3.31
C ALA A 165 5.25 6.56 3.28
N LEU A 166 4.74 6.09 2.13
CA LEU A 166 4.32 4.71 1.93
C LEU A 166 5.48 3.72 2.13
N LEU A 167 6.64 3.96 1.50
CA LEU A 167 7.79 3.05 1.59
C LEU A 167 8.52 3.09 2.93
N SER A 168 8.52 4.25 3.60
CA SER A 168 9.12 4.37 4.93
C SER A 168 8.17 3.90 6.04
N ALA A 169 6.91 3.61 5.73
CA ALA A 169 5.92 3.22 6.72
C ALA A 169 6.30 1.97 7.54
N PRO A 170 6.87 0.90 6.95
CA PRO A 170 7.33 -0.24 7.74
C PRO A 170 8.41 0.13 8.75
N GLY A 171 9.42 0.90 8.33
CA GLY A 171 10.49 1.38 9.23
C GLY A 171 9.96 2.29 10.34
N ARG A 172 9.10 3.24 10.00
CA ARG A 172 8.45 4.14 10.99
C ARG A 172 7.60 3.36 12.00
N MET A 173 6.92 2.32 11.56
CA MET A 173 6.17 1.45 12.47
C MET A 173 7.10 0.76 13.46
N VAL A 174 8.23 0.22 12.98
CA VAL A 174 9.24 -0.42 13.86
C VAL A 174 9.80 0.60 14.85
N GLU A 175 10.12 1.82 14.42
CA GLU A 175 10.62 2.90 15.28
C GLU A 175 9.58 3.30 16.33
N LEU A 176 8.31 3.44 15.92
CA LEU A 176 7.21 3.73 16.84
C LEU A 176 7.09 2.64 17.91
N LEU A 177 7.12 1.37 17.49
CA LEU A 177 7.02 0.22 18.39
C LEU A 177 8.26 0.04 19.30
N ALA A 178 9.41 0.58 18.91
CA ALA A 178 10.63 0.61 19.71
C ALA A 178 10.72 1.85 20.61
N SER A 179 9.84 2.84 20.43
CA SER A 179 9.92 4.10 21.13
C SER A 179 9.45 4.00 22.59
N GLN A 180 9.98 4.89 23.45
CA GLN A 180 9.52 5.06 24.82
C GLN A 180 8.01 5.43 24.94
N ALA A 181 7.35 5.80 23.82
CA ALA A 181 5.92 6.04 23.80
C ALA A 181 5.11 4.79 24.19
N ILE A 182 5.54 3.61 23.74
CA ILE A 182 4.91 2.34 24.16
C ILE A 182 5.14 2.09 25.67
N ASP A 183 6.34 2.37 26.19
CA ASP A 183 6.62 2.25 27.61
C ASP A 183 5.83 3.29 28.45
N PHE A 184 5.62 4.48 27.91
CA PHE A 184 4.75 5.47 28.53
C PHE A 184 3.28 5.03 28.58
N LEU A 185 2.79 4.35 27.55
CA LEU A 185 1.43 3.78 27.54
C LEU A 185 1.25 2.66 28.57
N LYS A 186 2.34 1.96 28.97
CA LYS A 186 2.34 0.96 30.07
C LYS A 186 2.37 1.59 31.46
N ALA A 187 2.85 2.83 31.58
CA ALA A 187 2.99 3.53 32.87
C ALA A 187 1.70 3.68 33.69
N PRO A 188 0.49 3.84 33.10
CA PRO A 188 -0.75 3.96 33.87
C PRO A 188 -1.00 2.79 34.82
N ARG A 189 -0.65 1.56 34.44
CA ARG A 189 -0.85 0.37 35.25
C ARG A 189 0.07 0.37 36.49
N ALA A 190 1.33 0.76 36.34
CA ALA A 190 2.26 0.93 37.45
C ALA A 190 1.83 2.08 38.40
N ILE A 191 1.19 3.12 37.86
CA ILE A 191 0.65 4.25 38.63
C ILE A 191 -0.63 3.85 39.39
N LEU A 192 -1.48 3.03 38.76
CA LEU A 192 -2.75 2.57 39.34
C LEU A 192 -2.56 1.45 40.36
N THR A 193 -1.57 0.56 40.17
CA THR A 193 -1.31 -0.59 41.07
C THR A 193 -0.43 -0.25 42.30
N GLY A 194 0.04 1.00 42.39
CA GLY A 194 0.55 1.54 43.66
C GLY A 194 1.86 0.96 44.19
N SER A 195 2.90 0.85 43.35
CA SER A 195 4.25 0.56 43.85
C SER A 195 4.85 1.81 44.52
N PRO A 196 5.32 1.73 45.78
CA PRO A 196 5.72 2.89 46.61
C PRO A 196 6.95 3.67 46.13
N GLU A 197 7.64 3.21 45.11
CA GLU A 197 8.94 3.76 44.65
C GLU A 197 8.84 4.88 43.60
N SER A 198 7.63 5.33 43.28
CA SER A 198 7.41 6.34 42.26
C SER A 198 7.41 7.74 42.83
N GLY A 199 8.41 8.57 42.46
CA GLY A 199 8.56 9.95 42.96
C GLY A 199 7.39 10.89 42.65
N LEU A 200 7.44 12.08 43.28
CA LEU A 200 6.38 13.10 43.32
C LEU A 200 5.73 13.43 41.97
N ALA A 201 6.50 13.38 40.88
CA ALA A 201 6.02 13.68 39.53
C ALA A 201 5.00 12.63 39.01
N ARG A 202 5.16 11.34 39.41
CA ARG A 202 4.20 10.27 39.08
C ARG A 202 2.93 10.36 39.90
N ALA A 203 3.04 10.78 41.17
CA ALA A 203 1.87 10.96 42.04
C ALA A 203 0.98 12.11 41.55
N THR A 204 1.55 13.21 41.07
CA THR A 204 0.80 14.34 40.51
C THR A 204 0.13 14.01 39.19
N LEU A 205 0.84 13.28 38.29
CA LEU A 205 0.25 12.81 37.02
C LEU A 205 -0.88 11.80 37.28
N GLY A 206 -0.70 10.87 38.19
CA GLY A 206 -1.73 9.92 38.60
C GLY A 206 -2.97 10.60 39.23
N ALA A 207 -2.78 11.68 39.97
CA ALA A 207 -3.89 12.47 40.53
C ALA A 207 -4.63 13.25 39.42
N LEU A 208 -3.91 13.82 38.45
CA LEU A 208 -4.47 14.52 37.31
C LEU A 208 -5.31 13.58 36.44
N LEU A 209 -4.76 12.41 36.14
CA LEU A 209 -5.42 11.39 35.31
C LEU A 209 -6.69 10.83 36.01
N ARG A 210 -6.63 10.56 37.32
CA ARG A 210 -7.81 10.18 38.10
C ARG A 210 -8.86 11.31 38.17
N GLY A 211 -8.42 12.56 38.19
CA GLY A 211 -9.28 13.72 38.07
C GLY A 211 -10.03 13.78 36.73
N LEU A 212 -9.30 13.54 35.65
CA LEU A 212 -9.85 13.47 34.28
C LEU A 212 -10.85 12.32 34.14
N GLU A 213 -10.54 11.15 34.69
CA GLU A 213 -11.41 9.98 34.71
C GLU A 213 -12.74 10.24 35.44
N ARG A 214 -12.66 10.92 36.58
CA ARG A 214 -13.87 11.34 37.35
C ARG A 214 -14.70 12.36 36.58
N TRP A 215 -14.06 13.24 35.83
CA TRP A 215 -14.75 14.31 35.09
C TRP A 215 -15.37 13.82 33.80
N THR A 216 -14.69 12.87 33.09
CA THR A 216 -15.17 12.30 31.84
C THR A 216 -16.06 11.08 32.01
N GLY A 217 -16.07 10.45 33.19
CA GLY A 217 -16.83 9.23 33.48
C GLY A 217 -16.35 8.01 32.68
N MET A 218 -15.19 8.12 32.01
CA MET A 218 -14.62 7.07 31.16
C MET A 218 -13.45 6.40 31.86
N GLY A 219 -13.41 5.06 31.87
CA GLY A 219 -12.28 4.26 32.32
C GLY A 219 -11.09 4.31 31.36
N LEU A 220 -10.77 5.50 30.84
CA LEU A 220 -9.78 5.73 29.78
C LEU A 220 -8.42 5.17 30.13
N LEU A 221 -8.00 5.25 31.40
CA LEU A 221 -6.71 4.71 31.85
C LEU A 221 -6.69 3.18 31.83
N GLY A 222 -7.80 2.55 32.19
CA GLY A 222 -7.95 1.10 32.10
C GLY A 222 -7.88 0.63 30.65
N GLU A 223 -8.66 1.26 29.78
CA GLU A 223 -8.69 0.96 28.34
C GLU A 223 -7.31 1.17 27.69
N LEU A 224 -6.60 2.24 28.04
CA LEU A 224 -5.26 2.54 27.56
C LEU A 224 -4.25 1.48 28.03
N SER A 225 -4.30 1.10 29.31
CA SER A 225 -3.43 0.08 29.88
C SER A 225 -3.66 -1.30 29.28
N ASP A 226 -4.93 -1.67 29.07
CA ASP A 226 -5.31 -2.95 28.47
C ASP A 226 -4.92 -3.01 27.00
N PHE A 227 -5.11 -1.89 26.28
CA PHE A 227 -4.65 -1.76 24.90
C PHE A 227 -3.13 -1.90 24.81
N ALA A 228 -2.36 -1.16 25.61
CA ALA A 228 -0.91 -1.19 25.59
C ALA A 228 -0.36 -2.58 25.91
N ALA A 229 -0.88 -3.25 26.94
CA ALA A 229 -0.46 -4.57 27.33
C ALA A 229 -0.81 -5.64 26.27
N GLY A 230 -1.97 -5.51 25.63
CA GLY A 230 -2.37 -6.38 24.52
C GLY A 230 -1.51 -6.15 23.27
N PHE A 231 -1.31 -4.88 22.91
CA PHE A 231 -0.56 -4.48 21.72
C PHE A 231 0.93 -4.85 21.82
N GLU A 232 1.54 -4.82 23.01
CA GLU A 232 2.92 -5.25 23.23
C GLU A 232 3.18 -6.68 22.75
N GLN A 233 2.21 -7.58 22.90
CA GLN A 233 2.32 -8.96 22.45
C GLN A 233 2.36 -9.11 20.93
N LEU A 234 2.00 -8.06 20.19
CA LEU A 234 1.98 -8.03 18.73
C LEU A 234 3.26 -7.41 18.13
N VAL A 235 4.08 -6.72 18.94
CA VAL A 235 5.22 -5.92 18.48
C VAL A 235 6.20 -6.72 17.62
N ASP A 236 6.56 -7.91 18.04
CA ASP A 236 7.52 -8.75 17.30
C ASP A 236 6.93 -9.23 15.98
N GLY A 237 5.63 -9.51 15.94
CA GLY A 237 4.91 -9.82 14.71
C GLY A 237 4.91 -8.65 13.72
N PHE A 238 4.65 -7.44 14.20
CA PHE A 238 4.74 -6.22 13.37
C PHE A 238 6.15 -6.01 12.82
N ARG A 239 7.19 -6.19 13.64
CA ARG A 239 8.60 -6.06 13.21
C ARG A 239 8.95 -7.08 12.12
N ALA A 240 8.60 -8.33 12.32
CA ALA A 240 8.86 -9.39 11.36
C ALA A 240 8.17 -9.10 10.01
N ARG A 241 6.94 -8.61 10.02
CA ARG A 241 6.20 -8.25 8.82
C ARG A 241 6.78 -7.03 8.12
N ALA A 242 7.16 -6.00 8.86
CA ALA A 242 7.81 -4.81 8.30
C ALA A 242 9.11 -5.17 7.56
N ALA A 243 9.94 -6.04 8.15
CA ALA A 243 11.16 -6.54 7.53
C ALA A 243 10.86 -7.37 6.27
N ALA A 244 9.83 -8.23 6.29
CA ALA A 244 9.42 -9.02 5.14
C ALA A 244 8.88 -8.15 3.99
N ILE A 245 8.12 -7.10 4.30
CA ILE A 245 7.63 -6.12 3.32
C ILE A 245 8.82 -5.39 2.67
N GLU A 246 9.75 -4.90 3.45
CA GLU A 246 10.94 -4.20 2.94
C GLU A 246 11.78 -5.11 2.03
N ALA A 247 11.98 -6.36 2.43
CA ALA A 247 12.66 -7.37 1.61
C ALA A 247 11.92 -7.61 0.28
N ALA A 248 10.58 -7.72 0.29
CA ALA A 248 9.78 -7.91 -0.91
C ALA A 248 9.87 -6.72 -1.87
N LEU A 249 9.87 -5.48 -1.35
CA LEU A 249 10.01 -4.27 -2.18
C LEU A 249 11.38 -4.15 -2.85
N ARG A 250 12.43 -4.75 -2.28
CA ARG A 250 13.80 -4.76 -2.81
C ARG A 250 14.14 -6.03 -3.60
N ALA A 251 13.22 -6.97 -3.65
CA ALA A 251 13.43 -8.26 -4.30
C ALA A 251 13.70 -8.15 -5.81
N PRO A 252 14.48 -9.08 -6.40
CA PRO A 252 14.82 -9.03 -7.83
C PRO A 252 13.62 -9.21 -8.75
N ASP A 253 12.51 -9.74 -8.29
CA ASP A 253 11.24 -9.93 -9.01
C ASP A 253 10.22 -8.81 -8.77
N THR A 254 10.61 -7.77 -8.04
CA THR A 254 9.89 -6.49 -7.91
C THR A 254 10.39 -5.48 -8.94
N ARG A 255 9.50 -4.65 -9.49
CA ARG A 255 9.85 -3.50 -10.31
C ARG A 255 8.97 -2.29 -9.99
N PHE A 256 9.62 -1.14 -9.90
CA PHE A 256 8.97 0.15 -9.85
C PHE A 256 8.83 0.68 -11.27
N ALA A 257 7.59 0.83 -11.74
CA ALA A 257 7.27 1.45 -13.02
C ALA A 257 6.96 2.92 -12.79
N ILE A 258 7.81 3.82 -13.29
CA ILE A 258 7.62 5.26 -13.16
C ILE A 258 6.74 5.74 -14.30
N ILE A 259 5.53 6.23 -13.98
CA ILE A 259 4.61 6.79 -14.96
C ILE A 259 4.79 8.31 -15.00
N THR A 260 5.03 8.85 -16.19
CA THR A 260 5.21 10.27 -16.43
C THR A 260 4.32 10.76 -17.57
N SER A 261 4.17 12.07 -17.71
CA SER A 261 3.62 12.73 -18.89
C SER A 261 4.73 13.47 -19.64
N PRO A 262 4.55 13.85 -20.92
CA PRO A 262 5.59 14.54 -21.70
C PRO A 262 5.83 15.98 -21.24
N ASP A 263 5.18 16.46 -20.20
CA ASP A 263 5.44 17.76 -19.59
C ASP A 263 6.85 17.82 -18.98
N PRO A 264 7.67 18.84 -19.29
CA PRO A 264 9.06 18.93 -18.84
C PRO A 264 9.24 18.85 -17.32
N ALA A 265 8.33 19.42 -16.54
CA ALA A 265 8.40 19.38 -15.08
C ALA A 265 8.15 17.97 -14.53
N THR A 266 7.17 17.25 -15.09
CA THR A 266 6.90 15.85 -14.70
C THR A 266 8.03 14.91 -15.14
N VAL A 267 8.64 15.13 -16.29
CA VAL A 267 9.81 14.38 -16.74
C VAL A 267 11.01 14.60 -15.81
N ALA A 268 11.32 15.86 -15.48
CA ALA A 268 12.40 16.18 -14.57
C ALA A 268 12.19 15.56 -13.18
N ALA A 269 10.97 15.65 -12.64
CA ALA A 269 10.61 15.01 -11.38
C ALA A 269 10.75 13.48 -11.44
N SER A 270 10.35 12.86 -12.56
CA SER A 270 10.46 11.40 -12.76
C SER A 270 11.91 10.93 -12.84
N LEU A 271 12.80 11.71 -13.48
CA LEU A 271 14.22 11.41 -13.55
C LEU A 271 14.92 11.57 -12.19
N ALA A 272 14.59 12.62 -11.45
CA ALA A 272 15.08 12.79 -10.09
C ALA A 272 14.66 11.65 -9.17
N PHE A 273 13.41 11.22 -9.32
CA PHE A 273 12.84 10.10 -8.61
C PHE A 273 13.53 8.75 -8.96
N ASP A 274 13.80 8.50 -10.25
CA ASP A 274 14.55 7.32 -10.70
C ASP A 274 15.94 7.25 -10.05
N ALA A 275 16.68 8.38 -10.07
CA ALA A 275 18.01 8.46 -9.48
C ALA A 275 18.01 8.22 -7.97
N GLU A 276 17.08 8.83 -7.25
CA GLU A 276 16.92 8.67 -5.80
C GLU A 276 16.60 7.19 -5.44
N TRP A 277 15.70 6.59 -6.17
CA TRP A 277 15.23 5.24 -5.87
C TRP A 277 16.28 4.19 -6.16
N ARG A 278 17.00 4.32 -7.26
CA ARG A 278 18.16 3.46 -7.55
C ARG A 278 19.25 3.60 -6.48
N ALA A 279 19.52 4.82 -6.03
CA ALA A 279 20.44 5.07 -4.93
C ALA A 279 19.95 4.44 -3.61
N GLY A 280 18.64 4.40 -3.38
CA GLY A 280 18.00 3.72 -2.26
C GLY A 280 17.94 2.19 -2.38
N GLY A 281 18.44 1.61 -3.47
CA GLY A 281 18.45 0.16 -3.71
C GLY A 281 17.11 -0.43 -4.15
N TYR A 282 16.17 0.41 -4.63
CA TYR A 282 14.90 -0.07 -5.16
C TYR A 282 15.03 -0.45 -6.65
N PRO A 283 14.43 -1.57 -7.09
CA PRO A 283 14.59 -2.08 -8.44
C PRO A 283 13.66 -1.34 -9.42
N VAL A 284 14.13 -0.22 -9.99
CA VAL A 284 13.38 0.53 -11.00
C VAL A 284 13.39 -0.23 -12.33
N GLY A 285 12.18 -0.51 -12.83
CA GLY A 285 11.95 -1.27 -14.06
C GLY A 285 11.95 -0.41 -15.33
N GLY A 286 11.75 0.88 -15.19
CA GLY A 286 11.73 1.83 -16.30
C GLY A 286 10.71 2.95 -16.14
N VAL A 287 10.67 3.82 -17.14
CA VAL A 287 9.75 4.96 -17.21
C VAL A 287 8.74 4.71 -18.33
N ILE A 288 7.46 4.84 -18.03
CA ILE A 288 6.35 4.76 -18.96
C ILE A 288 5.83 6.18 -19.20
N ALA A 289 6.09 6.71 -20.42
CA ALA A 289 5.54 7.98 -20.83
C ALA A 289 4.08 7.79 -21.28
N ASN A 290 3.15 8.39 -20.56
CA ASN A 290 1.71 8.41 -20.86
C ASN A 290 1.31 9.78 -21.45
N ARG A 291 0.18 9.86 -22.15
CA ARG A 291 -0.34 11.12 -22.78
C ARG A 291 0.60 11.70 -23.83
N VAL A 292 1.25 10.86 -24.62
CA VAL A 292 2.16 11.29 -25.68
C VAL A 292 1.38 11.48 -26.98
N HIS A 293 1.24 12.71 -27.46
CA HIS A 293 0.48 13.03 -28.66
C HIS A 293 1.27 12.93 -29.98
N ALA A 294 2.60 13.01 -29.93
CA ALA A 294 3.41 13.12 -31.16
C ALA A 294 4.90 12.76 -30.96
N PHE A 295 5.25 11.56 -30.54
CA PHE A 295 6.64 11.07 -30.61
C PHE A 295 6.69 9.60 -30.96
N PRO A 296 7.68 9.12 -31.74
CA PRO A 296 7.89 7.69 -31.92
C PRO A 296 8.32 7.08 -30.58
N PRO A 297 7.63 6.06 -30.11
CA PRO A 297 7.68 5.64 -28.72
C PRO A 297 8.70 4.59 -28.39
N LEU A 298 9.11 4.58 -27.14
CA LEU A 298 9.76 3.42 -26.51
C LEU A 298 8.74 2.39 -25.94
N ALA A 299 7.68 2.80 -25.40
CA ALA A 299 6.40 2.14 -25.21
C ALA A 299 5.41 3.24 -24.91
N VAL A 300 4.47 3.49 -25.77
CA VAL A 300 3.50 4.57 -25.64
C VAL A 300 2.18 3.96 -25.30
N VAL A 301 1.65 4.35 -24.14
CA VAL A 301 0.23 4.25 -23.90
C VAL A 301 -0.42 5.38 -24.72
N PRO A 302 -1.23 5.09 -25.74
CA PRO A 302 -1.85 6.12 -26.57
C PRO A 302 -2.70 7.05 -25.70
N VAL A 303 -2.69 8.34 -26.03
CA VAL A 303 -3.60 9.27 -25.38
C VAL A 303 -5.01 8.93 -25.85
N LEU A 304 -5.82 8.56 -24.90
CA LEU A 304 -7.26 8.50 -25.12
C LEU A 304 -7.78 9.93 -24.96
N GLU A 305 -8.58 10.41 -25.91
CA GLU A 305 -9.22 11.75 -25.85
C GLU A 305 -10.05 11.89 -24.57
N ASP A 306 -10.65 10.78 -24.13
CA ASP A 306 -11.26 10.63 -22.81
C ASP A 306 -10.54 9.55 -21.98
N PRO A 307 -10.43 9.70 -20.65
CA PRO A 307 -9.95 8.62 -19.81
C PRO A 307 -10.85 7.40 -20.04
N PRO A 308 -10.30 6.16 -20.03
CA PRO A 308 -11.08 4.97 -20.31
C PRO A 308 -12.20 4.86 -19.26
N ALA A 309 -13.39 5.34 -19.65
CA ALA A 309 -14.59 5.27 -18.83
C ALA A 309 -15.24 3.87 -18.84
N SER A 310 -14.65 2.93 -19.58
CA SER A 310 -15.18 1.58 -19.70
C SER A 310 -14.06 0.54 -19.75
N LEU A 311 -14.41 -0.67 -19.31
CA LEU A 311 -13.52 -1.83 -19.42
C LEU A 311 -13.10 -2.11 -20.87
N ALA A 312 -13.98 -1.88 -21.85
CA ALA A 312 -13.68 -2.06 -23.27
C ALA A 312 -12.58 -1.10 -23.76
N ALA A 313 -12.62 0.17 -23.36
CA ALA A 313 -11.58 1.14 -23.68
C ALA A 313 -10.23 0.77 -23.03
N LEU A 314 -10.26 0.27 -21.78
CA LEU A 314 -9.08 -0.21 -21.09
C LEU A 314 -8.51 -1.50 -21.72
N GLN A 315 -9.40 -2.38 -22.21
CA GLN A 315 -9.01 -3.58 -22.95
C GLN A 315 -8.35 -3.26 -24.30
N ALA A 316 -8.84 -2.23 -25.00
CA ALA A 316 -8.20 -1.74 -26.22
C ALA A 316 -6.81 -1.19 -25.93
N LEU A 317 -6.65 -0.42 -24.84
CA LEU A 317 -5.37 0.07 -24.38
C LEU A 317 -4.41 -1.07 -24.01
N ALA A 318 -4.89 -2.07 -23.27
CA ALA A 318 -4.09 -3.25 -22.88
C ALA A 318 -3.65 -4.09 -24.11
N ALA A 319 -4.39 -4.05 -25.20
CA ALA A 319 -4.01 -4.73 -26.45
C ALA A 319 -2.87 -4.01 -27.21
N THR A 320 -2.62 -2.73 -26.91
CA THR A 320 -1.52 -1.95 -27.49
C THR A 320 -0.22 -2.06 -26.69
N LEU A 321 -0.30 -2.59 -25.45
CA LEU A 321 0.82 -2.92 -24.58
C LEU A 321 1.30 -4.36 -24.81
#